data_d7e4b6ba3ad55eb123e78614d7561af4
#
_entry.id   d7e4b6ba3ad55eb123e78614d7561af4
#
_cell.length_a   1.000
_cell.length_b   1.000
_cell.length_c   1.000
_cell.angle_alpha   90.00
_cell.angle_beta   90.00
_cell.angle_gamma   90.00
#
_symmetry.space_group_name_H-M   'P 1'
#
loop_
_entity.id
_entity.type
_entity.pdbx_description
1 polymer ?
#
loop_
_entity_poly.entity_id
_entity_poly.type
_entity_poly.pdbx_seq_one_letter_code
_entity_poly.pdbx_strand_id
1 'polypeptide(L)'
;MEDDMRKLPERFISFTKAYPEIAAAYETLAGKCRESGPLDERDQTLVKLGVAIGSGLEGSVHSQVRKSLDAGVSPDEIRHAFMLAMTAIGFPKTMATFTWAEDILKDE
;
A
#
# COMPACT_ATOMS: atom_id res chain seq x y z
N MET A 1 -9.38 -19.86 -12.25
CA MET A 1 -8.40 -18.82 -12.23
C MET A 1 -8.48 -18.14 -10.88
N GLU A 2 -7.44 -17.66 -10.47
CA GLU A 2 -7.46 -17.01 -9.23
C GLU A 2 -7.32 -15.57 -9.40
N ASP A 3 -7.82 -14.84 -8.44
CA ASP A 3 -7.66 -13.42 -8.43
C ASP A 3 -6.23 -13.08 -8.23
N ASP A 4 -5.74 -12.18 -9.03
CA ASP A 4 -4.43 -11.62 -8.83
C ASP A 4 -4.61 -10.40 -7.96
N MET A 5 -4.31 -10.53 -6.69
CA MET A 5 -4.48 -9.44 -5.74
C MET A 5 -3.60 -8.25 -6.05
N ARG A 6 -2.64 -8.41 -6.97
CA ARG A 6 -1.79 -7.29 -7.35
C ARG A 6 -2.40 -6.43 -8.46
N LYS A 7 -3.50 -6.89 -9.07
CA LYS A 7 -4.18 -6.07 -10.07
C LYS A 7 -4.91 -4.92 -9.40
N LEU A 8 -5.04 -3.82 -10.13
CA LEU A 8 -5.80 -2.67 -9.63
C LEU A 8 -7.25 -3.08 -9.40
N PRO A 9 -7.85 -2.61 -8.30
CA PRO A 9 -9.25 -2.91 -8.06
C PRO A 9 -10.15 -2.36 -9.16
N GLU A 10 -11.15 -3.13 -9.50
CA GLU A 10 -12.10 -2.70 -10.52
C GLU A 10 -12.81 -1.42 -10.13
N ARG A 11 -13.08 -1.26 -8.84
CA ARG A 11 -13.73 -0.05 -8.34
C ARG A 11 -12.88 1.19 -8.59
N PHE A 12 -11.56 1.06 -8.44
CA PHE A 12 -10.65 2.16 -8.72
C PHE A 12 -10.69 2.52 -10.19
N ILE A 13 -10.67 1.51 -11.06
CA ILE A 13 -10.72 1.73 -12.51
C ILE A 13 -12.04 2.39 -12.89
N SER A 14 -13.15 1.93 -12.31
CA SER A 14 -14.45 2.53 -12.57
C SER A 14 -14.49 3.98 -12.16
N PHE A 15 -13.92 4.30 -11.00
CA PHE A 15 -13.90 5.67 -10.51
C PHE A 15 -13.14 6.58 -11.46
N THR A 16 -11.94 6.14 -11.91
CA THR A 16 -11.14 6.98 -12.79
C THR A 16 -11.83 7.21 -14.12
N LYS A 17 -12.59 6.24 -14.61
CA LYS A 17 -13.34 6.42 -15.85
C LYS A 17 -14.54 7.35 -15.67
N ALA A 18 -15.19 7.27 -14.50
CA ALA A 18 -16.37 8.09 -14.24
C ALA A 18 -16.00 9.53 -13.91
N TYR A 19 -14.85 9.75 -13.26
CA TYR A 19 -14.45 11.08 -12.80
C TYR A 19 -13.02 11.36 -13.20
N PRO A 20 -12.75 11.47 -14.50
CA PRO A 20 -11.36 11.59 -14.97
C PRO A 20 -10.66 12.86 -14.51
N GLU A 21 -11.39 13.97 -14.34
CA GLU A 21 -10.74 15.21 -13.91
C GLU A 21 -10.31 15.14 -12.46
N ILE A 22 -11.11 14.49 -11.62
CA ILE A 22 -10.74 14.32 -10.21
C ILE A 22 -9.54 13.37 -10.12
N ALA A 23 -9.58 12.29 -10.88
CA ALA A 23 -8.47 11.34 -10.88
C ALA A 23 -7.18 12.00 -11.34
N ALA A 24 -7.26 12.86 -12.38
CA ALA A 24 -6.08 13.54 -12.88
C ALA A 24 -5.54 14.54 -11.86
N ALA A 25 -6.42 15.27 -11.18
CA ALA A 25 -6.01 16.22 -10.17
C ALA A 25 -5.33 15.52 -9.00
N TYR A 26 -5.87 14.37 -8.60
CA TYR A 26 -5.26 13.58 -7.53
C TYR A 26 -3.88 13.09 -7.94
N GLU A 27 -3.75 12.63 -9.17
CA GLU A 27 -2.45 12.13 -9.64
C GLU A 27 -1.42 13.25 -9.68
N THR A 28 -1.84 14.45 -10.07
CA THR A 28 -0.94 15.60 -10.06
C THR A 28 -0.49 15.91 -8.64
N LEU A 29 -1.43 15.90 -7.69
CA LEU A 29 -1.10 16.14 -6.29
C LEU A 29 -0.11 15.09 -5.78
N ALA A 30 -0.39 13.81 -6.07
CA ALA A 30 0.48 12.72 -5.62
C ALA A 30 1.89 12.89 -6.19
N GLY A 31 1.99 13.28 -7.46
CA GLY A 31 3.29 13.51 -8.08
C GLY A 31 4.06 14.63 -7.41
N LYS A 32 3.36 15.74 -7.09
CA LYS A 32 4.02 16.83 -6.40
C LYS A 32 4.50 16.43 -5.02
N CYS A 33 3.71 15.61 -4.33
CA CYS A 33 4.12 15.11 -3.01
C CYS A 33 5.38 14.24 -3.12
N ARG A 34 5.45 13.38 -4.13
CA ARG A 34 6.62 12.53 -4.33
C ARG A 34 7.88 13.34 -4.60
N GLU A 35 7.74 14.48 -5.31
CA GLU A 35 8.87 15.31 -5.71
C GLU A 35 9.32 16.27 -4.63
N SER A 36 8.56 16.43 -3.56
CA SER A 36 8.76 17.56 -2.65
C SER A 36 9.81 17.36 -1.57
N GLY A 37 10.46 16.23 -1.54
CA GLY A 37 11.48 15.99 -0.51
C GLY A 37 12.51 14.98 -0.95
N PRO A 38 13.49 14.69 -0.07
CA PRO A 38 14.67 13.90 -0.43
C PRO A 38 14.50 12.39 -0.36
N LEU A 39 13.34 11.89 0.10
CA LEU A 39 13.19 10.44 0.21
C LEU A 39 13.04 9.83 -1.18
N ASP A 40 13.77 8.75 -1.44
CA ASP A 40 13.65 8.08 -2.72
C ASP A 40 12.38 7.25 -2.77
N GLU A 41 12.13 6.62 -3.91
CA GLU A 41 10.89 5.90 -4.12
C GLU A 41 10.70 4.77 -3.12
N ARG A 42 11.76 4.05 -2.82
CA ARG A 42 11.69 2.93 -1.90
C ARG A 42 11.33 3.39 -0.50
N ASP A 43 11.99 4.46 -0.03
CA ASP A 43 11.70 4.99 1.29
C ASP A 43 10.30 5.54 1.37
N GLN A 44 9.85 6.26 0.33
CA GLN A 44 8.49 6.78 0.28
C GLN A 44 7.47 5.64 0.40
N THR A 45 7.75 4.53 -0.28
CA THR A 45 6.84 3.40 -0.27
C THR A 45 6.74 2.79 1.13
N LEU A 46 7.87 2.67 1.82
CA LEU A 46 7.86 2.14 3.18
C LEU A 46 7.14 3.06 4.15
N VAL A 47 7.30 4.38 3.98
CA VAL A 47 6.56 5.33 4.80
C VAL A 47 5.06 5.14 4.60
N LYS A 48 4.62 5.04 3.34
CA LYS A 48 3.20 4.90 3.06
C LYS A 48 2.66 3.55 3.50
N LEU A 49 3.49 2.52 3.45
CA LEU A 49 3.09 1.22 3.97
C LEU A 49 2.80 1.32 5.47
N GLY A 50 3.68 2.00 6.21
CA GLY A 50 3.45 2.20 7.63
C GLY A 50 2.17 2.95 7.91
N VAL A 51 1.88 3.99 7.10
CA VAL A 51 0.64 4.75 7.24
C VAL A 51 -0.58 3.86 6.99
N ALA A 52 -0.51 3.01 5.96
CA ALA A 52 -1.60 2.10 5.64
C ALA A 52 -1.85 1.11 6.76
N ILE A 53 -0.77 0.56 7.32
CA ILE A 53 -0.90 -0.37 8.45
C ILE A 53 -1.61 0.34 9.61
N GLY A 54 -1.20 1.55 9.91
CA GLY A 54 -1.78 2.31 11.00
C GLY A 54 -3.23 2.71 10.75
N SER A 55 -3.61 2.88 9.47
CA SER A 55 -4.98 3.26 9.15
C SER A 55 -5.98 2.14 9.43
N GLY A 56 -5.52 0.88 9.35
CA GLY A 56 -6.40 -0.25 9.58
C GLY A 56 -7.42 -0.46 8.49
N LEU A 57 -7.16 0.02 7.28
CA LEU A 57 -8.08 -0.13 6.16
C LEU A 57 -7.55 -1.19 5.21
N GLU A 58 -8.37 -2.20 4.94
CA GLU A 58 -7.94 -3.33 4.13
C GLU A 58 -7.47 -2.92 2.75
N GLY A 59 -8.23 -2.06 2.09
CA GLY A 59 -7.86 -1.61 0.75
C GLY A 59 -6.54 -0.86 0.72
N SER A 60 -6.28 -0.04 1.75
CA SER A 60 -5.01 0.69 1.85
C SER A 60 -3.85 -0.27 2.05
N VAL A 61 -4.04 -1.28 2.88
CA VAL A 61 -2.98 -2.27 3.11
C VAL A 61 -2.68 -3.03 1.83
N HIS A 62 -3.71 -3.53 1.14
CA HIS A 62 -3.51 -4.23 -0.13
C HIS A 62 -2.76 -3.35 -1.13
N SER A 63 -3.20 -2.08 -1.25
CA SER A 63 -2.60 -1.16 -2.21
C SER A 63 -1.13 -0.91 -1.90
N GLN A 64 -0.80 -0.65 -0.63
CA GLN A 64 0.58 -0.33 -0.30
C GLN A 64 1.48 -1.55 -0.34
N VAL A 65 0.96 -2.74 -0.06
CA VAL A 65 1.76 -3.95 -0.23
C VAL A 65 2.09 -4.15 -1.71
N ARG A 66 1.11 -3.99 -2.61
CA ARG A 66 1.37 -4.10 -4.04
C ARG A 66 2.43 -3.10 -4.50
N LYS A 67 2.28 -1.85 -4.06
CA LYS A 67 3.23 -0.79 -4.45
C LYS A 67 4.62 -1.05 -3.89
N SER A 68 4.69 -1.63 -2.69
CA SER A 68 5.98 -1.95 -2.08
C SER A 68 6.71 -3.02 -2.91
N LEU A 69 5.99 -4.05 -3.31
CA LEU A 69 6.58 -5.08 -4.16
C LEU A 69 7.05 -4.49 -5.49
N ASP A 70 6.23 -3.62 -6.08
CA ASP A 70 6.60 -3.00 -7.36
C ASP A 70 7.81 -2.10 -7.23
N ALA A 71 8.03 -1.52 -6.07
CA ALA A 71 9.19 -0.66 -5.81
C ALA A 71 10.43 -1.46 -5.39
N GLY A 72 10.34 -2.77 -5.39
CA GLY A 72 11.49 -3.61 -5.09
C GLY A 72 11.69 -3.92 -3.63
N VAL A 73 10.71 -3.62 -2.78
CA VAL A 73 10.77 -4.01 -1.37
C VAL A 73 10.43 -5.50 -1.30
N SER A 74 11.28 -6.26 -0.61
CA SER A 74 11.08 -7.70 -0.57
C SER A 74 9.92 -8.07 0.35
N PRO A 75 9.34 -9.26 0.17
CA PRO A 75 8.30 -9.73 1.08
C PRO A 75 8.75 -9.76 2.54
N ASP A 76 10.00 -10.14 2.79
CA ASP A 76 10.50 -10.15 4.15
C ASP A 76 10.62 -8.75 4.73
N GLU A 77 11.01 -7.78 3.90
CA GLU A 77 11.07 -6.39 4.35
C GLU A 77 9.68 -5.85 4.63
N ILE A 78 8.71 -6.22 3.81
CA ILE A 78 7.34 -5.81 4.05
C ILE A 78 6.84 -6.41 5.36
N ARG A 79 7.10 -7.69 5.60
CA ARG A 79 6.69 -8.34 6.85
C ARG A 79 7.37 -7.68 8.05
N HIS A 80 8.62 -7.24 7.88
CA HIS A 80 9.33 -6.55 8.94
C HIS A 80 8.64 -5.24 9.32
N ALA A 81 8.09 -4.52 8.33
CA ALA A 81 7.36 -3.30 8.62
C ALA A 81 6.16 -3.57 9.54
N PHE A 82 5.47 -4.70 9.34
CA PHE A 82 4.38 -5.07 10.23
C PHE A 82 4.86 -5.39 11.63
N MET A 83 6.03 -6.02 11.74
CA MET A 83 6.60 -6.30 13.07
C MET A 83 6.91 -4.99 13.81
N LEU A 84 7.45 -4.02 13.10
CA LEU A 84 7.74 -2.72 13.72
C LEU A 84 6.46 -1.99 14.12
N ALA A 85 5.41 -2.14 13.34
CA ALA A 85 4.13 -1.50 13.66
C ALA A 85 3.53 -2.04 14.95
N MET A 86 3.84 -3.27 15.30
CA MET A 86 3.24 -3.92 16.45
C MET A 86 3.46 -3.15 17.73
N THR A 87 4.62 -2.54 17.90
CA THR A 87 4.92 -1.78 19.10
C THR A 87 4.38 -0.35 19.05
N ALA A 88 3.83 0.04 17.89
CA ALA A 88 3.24 1.38 17.72
C ALA A 88 1.72 1.35 17.82
N ILE A 89 1.08 0.31 17.25
CA ILE A 89 -0.38 0.28 17.18
C ILE A 89 -1.00 -0.90 17.90
N GLY A 90 -0.17 -1.80 18.46
CA GLY A 90 -0.67 -2.92 19.25
C GLY A 90 -0.83 -4.20 18.43
N PHE A 91 -0.80 -5.32 19.15
CA PHE A 91 -0.80 -6.64 18.52
C PHE A 91 -2.10 -6.96 17.76
N PRO A 92 -3.29 -6.74 18.33
CA PRO A 92 -4.52 -7.14 17.63
C PRO A 92 -4.70 -6.44 16.31
N LYS A 93 -4.46 -5.13 16.27
CA LYS A 93 -4.62 -4.37 15.03
C LYS A 93 -3.58 -4.77 14.01
N THR A 94 -2.35 -5.00 14.46
CA THR A 94 -1.29 -5.42 13.57
C THR A 94 -1.59 -6.77 12.94
N MET A 95 -2.14 -7.70 13.71
CA MET A 95 -2.45 -9.02 13.16
C MET A 95 -3.53 -8.96 12.11
N ALA A 96 -4.55 -8.11 12.31
CA ALA A 96 -5.58 -7.93 11.29
C ALA A 96 -4.96 -7.45 9.98
N THR A 97 -4.13 -6.40 10.07
CA THR A 97 -3.52 -5.84 8.85
C THR A 97 -2.52 -6.80 8.23
N PHE A 98 -1.79 -7.54 9.07
CA PHE A 98 -0.85 -8.53 8.57
C PHE A 98 -1.58 -9.63 7.77
N THR A 99 -2.75 -10.04 8.25
CA THR A 99 -3.55 -11.04 7.55
C THR A 99 -3.88 -10.54 6.13
N TRP A 100 -4.26 -9.27 6.01
CA TRP A 100 -4.55 -8.70 4.69
C TRP A 100 -3.31 -8.65 3.80
N ALA A 101 -2.14 -8.35 4.39
CA ALA A 101 -0.91 -8.32 3.62
C ALA A 101 -0.61 -9.71 3.05
N GLU A 102 -0.85 -10.75 3.82
CA GLU A 102 -0.56 -12.11 3.35
C GLU A 102 -1.46 -12.55 2.22
N ASP A 103 -2.60 -11.89 2.00
CA ASP A 103 -3.40 -12.16 0.80
C ASP A 103 -2.56 -11.98 -0.45
N ILE A 104 -1.58 -11.08 -0.41
CA ILE A 104 -0.72 -10.77 -1.55
C ILE A 104 0.62 -11.48 -1.40
N LEU A 105 1.18 -11.45 -0.19
CA LEU A 105 2.54 -11.93 0.03
C LEU A 105 2.68 -13.44 -0.02
N LYS A 106 1.59 -14.15 0.19
CA LYS A 106 1.67 -15.61 0.27
C LYS A 106 2.17 -16.25 -1.01
N ASP A 107 2.04 -15.55 -2.13
CA ASP A 107 2.47 -16.07 -3.42
C ASP A 107 3.83 -15.55 -3.85
N GLU A 108 4.49 -14.80 -2.99
CA GLU A 108 5.77 -14.17 -3.36
C GLU A 108 7.00 -14.97 -2.89
#